data_b3d015ed5b239180f7960677266990ff
#
_entry.id   b3d015ed5b239180f7960677266990ff
#
_cell.length_a   1.000
_cell.length_b   1.000
_cell.length_c   1.000
_cell.angle_alpha   90.00
_cell.angle_beta   90.00
_cell.angle_gamma   90.00
#
_symmetry.space_group_name_H-M   'P 1'
#
loop_
_entity.id
_entity.type
_entity.pdbx_description
1 polymer ?
#
loop_
_entity_poly.entity_id
_entity_poly.type
_entity_poly.pdbx_seq_one_letter_code
_entity_poly.pdbx_strand_id
1 'polypeptide(L)'
;QMAGAVEKNLFYAFDVYLNYDPNKYYPEVDDLKVNAYERWIESDSLHIMLKERLYASDLRVVTGIMSMVQDLERLGDHAKDILEFSMKLKNPNKENTRIKEMVNYVINMVKDAVKSYIDKDEKLAREVILRDDHVDEEYAAMLVTLTKAGDEKEIDTRFLVYTSLVVKYIERIADHATNIAEWVIYILTGYYKDKQII
;
A
#
# COMPACT_ATOMS: atom_id res chain seq x y z
N GLN A 1 11.52 5.14 9.01
CA GLN A 1 12.09 5.87 7.87
C GLN A 1 11.59 5.31 6.53
N MET A 2 11.66 3.99 6.28
CA MET A 2 11.14 3.34 5.07
C MET A 2 9.65 3.67 4.85
N ALA A 3 8.79 3.43 5.83
CA ALA A 3 7.37 3.73 5.76
C ALA A 3 7.08 5.19 5.39
N GLY A 4 7.80 6.15 5.97
CA GLY A 4 7.64 7.56 5.61
C GLY A 4 8.08 7.89 4.17
N ALA A 5 9.03 7.14 3.59
CA ALA A 5 9.39 7.25 2.17
C ALA A 5 8.26 6.68 1.29
N VAL A 6 7.71 5.53 1.65
CA VAL A 6 6.58 4.90 0.96
C VAL A 6 5.33 5.80 0.99
N GLU A 7 4.96 6.32 2.17
CA GLU A 7 3.83 7.25 2.29
C GLU A 7 3.99 8.47 1.37
N LYS A 8 5.19 9.05 1.33
CA LYS A 8 5.49 10.19 0.45
C LYS A 8 5.34 9.83 -1.02
N ASN A 9 5.84 8.66 -1.43
CA ASN A 9 5.74 8.18 -2.80
C ASN A 9 4.28 7.93 -3.21
N LEU A 10 3.48 7.27 -2.35
CA LEU A 10 2.06 7.04 -2.58
C LEU A 10 1.29 8.36 -2.70
N PHE A 11 1.50 9.28 -1.74
CA PHE A 11 0.84 10.58 -1.77
C PHE A 11 1.14 11.33 -3.07
N TYR A 12 2.41 11.36 -3.48
CA TYR A 12 2.83 12.01 -4.72
C TYR A 12 2.20 11.35 -5.95
N ALA A 13 2.22 10.04 -6.07
CA ALA A 13 1.64 9.32 -7.20
C ALA A 13 0.14 9.57 -7.35
N PHE A 14 -0.60 9.56 -6.24
CA PHE A 14 -2.03 9.87 -6.23
C PHE A 14 -2.32 11.34 -6.48
N ASP A 15 -1.48 12.27 -5.99
CA ASP A 15 -1.64 13.69 -6.32
C ASP A 15 -1.48 13.92 -7.82
N VAL A 16 -0.50 13.29 -8.46
CA VAL A 16 -0.34 13.35 -9.91
C VAL A 16 -1.55 12.74 -10.62
N TYR A 17 -2.06 11.58 -10.16
CA TYR A 17 -3.23 10.95 -10.76
C TYR A 17 -4.47 11.86 -10.69
N LEU A 18 -4.72 12.48 -9.54
CA LEU A 18 -5.90 13.32 -9.31
C LEU A 18 -5.76 14.72 -9.91
N ASN A 19 -4.55 15.25 -9.98
CA ASN A 19 -4.28 16.66 -10.29
C ASN A 19 -3.29 16.84 -11.45
N TYR A 20 -3.22 15.89 -12.40
CA TYR A 20 -2.31 15.98 -13.53
C TYR A 20 -2.42 17.32 -14.27
N ASP A 21 -1.28 17.95 -14.54
CA ASP A 21 -1.17 19.19 -15.29
C ASP A 21 -0.11 19.00 -16.41
N PRO A 22 -0.50 19.07 -17.69
CA PRO A 22 0.42 18.82 -18.81
C PRO A 22 1.59 19.80 -18.90
N ASN A 23 1.52 20.92 -18.18
CA ASN A 23 2.57 21.95 -18.16
C ASN A 23 3.58 21.75 -17.04
N LYS A 24 3.38 20.74 -16.17
CA LYS A 24 4.28 20.43 -15.06
C LYS A 24 5.21 19.28 -15.43
N TYR A 25 6.43 19.33 -14.89
CA TYR A 25 7.34 18.21 -14.86
C TYR A 25 7.07 17.36 -13.62
N TYR A 26 6.94 16.06 -13.82
CA TYR A 26 6.73 15.08 -12.77
C TYR A 26 7.95 14.16 -12.67
N PRO A 27 8.80 14.31 -11.64
CA PRO A 27 9.92 13.39 -11.42
C PRO A 27 9.40 11.98 -11.10
N GLU A 28 10.25 10.98 -11.32
CA GLU A 28 9.97 9.63 -10.86
C GLU A 28 9.88 9.56 -9.33
N VAL A 29 9.15 8.57 -8.81
CA VAL A 29 9.16 8.29 -7.36
C VAL A 29 10.54 7.82 -6.92
N ASP A 30 10.92 8.11 -5.68
CA ASP A 30 12.20 7.70 -5.10
C ASP A 30 12.15 6.23 -4.64
N ASP A 31 12.04 5.33 -5.62
CA ASP A 31 12.01 3.88 -5.42
C ASP A 31 13.38 3.35 -4.94
N LEU A 32 14.49 3.91 -5.42
CA LEU A 32 15.84 3.50 -5.01
C LEU A 32 16.05 3.61 -3.50
N LYS A 33 15.42 4.59 -2.87
CA LYS A 33 15.51 4.79 -1.43
C LYS A 33 14.73 3.72 -0.66
N VAL A 34 13.54 3.33 -1.12
CA VAL A 34 12.72 2.27 -0.51
C VAL A 34 13.49 0.94 -0.61
N ASN A 35 14.01 0.60 -1.78
CA ASN A 35 14.81 -0.61 -2.03
C ASN A 35 16.13 -0.63 -1.25
N ALA A 36 16.72 0.53 -0.97
CA ALA A 36 17.91 0.62 -0.12
C ALA A 36 17.57 0.32 1.35
N TYR A 37 16.45 0.82 1.85
CA TYR A 37 15.96 0.49 3.20
C TYR A 37 15.63 -0.99 3.35
N GLU A 38 14.94 -1.58 2.36
CA GLU A 38 14.64 -3.02 2.34
C GLU A 38 15.92 -3.84 2.52
N ARG A 39 16.89 -3.69 1.60
CA ARG A 39 18.15 -4.43 1.65
C ARG A 39 18.92 -4.23 2.96
N TRP A 40 18.90 -3.02 3.50
CA TRP A 40 19.56 -2.76 4.77
C TRP A 40 18.87 -3.47 5.94
N ILE A 41 17.55 -3.39 6.03
CA ILE A 41 16.79 -4.04 7.10
C ILE A 41 16.89 -5.57 7.00
N GLU A 42 16.82 -6.13 5.79
CA GLU A 42 17.02 -7.57 5.57
C GLU A 42 18.42 -8.02 5.99
N SER A 43 19.47 -7.29 5.57
CA SER A 43 20.85 -7.59 5.95
C SER A 43 21.06 -7.55 7.46
N ASP A 44 20.55 -6.53 8.13
CA ASP A 44 20.66 -6.39 9.58
C ASP A 44 19.86 -7.49 10.30
N SER A 45 18.67 -7.83 9.82
CA SER A 45 17.85 -8.92 10.34
C SER A 45 18.57 -10.27 10.26
N LEU A 46 19.15 -10.61 9.11
CA LEU A 46 19.94 -11.82 8.92
C LEU A 46 21.19 -11.82 9.84
N HIS A 47 21.85 -10.67 9.99
CA HIS A 47 23.01 -10.55 10.84
C HIS A 47 22.68 -10.82 12.34
N ILE A 48 21.55 -10.29 12.80
CA ILE A 48 21.04 -10.53 14.15
C ILE A 48 20.74 -12.02 14.33
N MET A 49 20.02 -12.66 13.37
CA MET A 49 19.69 -14.08 13.44
C MET A 49 20.92 -15.00 13.47
N LEU A 50 22.03 -14.62 12.82
CA LEU A 50 23.25 -15.41 12.74
C LEU A 50 24.14 -15.24 13.98
N LYS A 51 24.14 -14.05 14.58
CA LYS A 51 25.08 -13.73 15.69
C LYS A 51 24.49 -13.88 17.07
N GLU A 52 23.19 -13.66 17.20
CA GLU A 52 22.54 -13.64 18.51
C GLU A 52 21.82 -14.96 18.79
N ARG A 53 21.80 -15.37 20.06
CA ARG A 53 20.93 -16.46 20.51
C ARG A 53 19.52 -15.90 20.74
N LEU A 54 18.72 -15.87 19.68
CA LEU A 54 17.37 -15.38 19.76
C LEU A 54 16.44 -16.35 20.50
N TYR A 55 15.64 -15.83 21.42
CA TYR A 55 14.50 -16.57 21.96
C TYR A 55 13.33 -16.51 20.96
N ALA A 56 12.31 -17.36 21.16
CA ALA A 56 11.17 -17.43 20.25
C ALA A 56 10.50 -16.06 20.05
N SER A 57 10.39 -15.23 21.09
CA SER A 57 9.87 -13.87 21.00
C SER A 57 10.70 -12.94 20.10
N ASP A 58 12.03 -13.04 20.19
CA ASP A 58 12.93 -12.17 19.41
C ASP A 58 12.93 -12.59 17.94
N LEU A 59 12.95 -13.93 17.69
CA LEU A 59 12.86 -14.49 16.35
C LEU A 59 11.55 -14.05 15.67
N ARG A 60 10.44 -14.06 16.40
CA ARG A 60 9.14 -13.60 15.94
C ARG A 60 9.15 -12.12 15.51
N VAL A 61 9.80 -11.27 16.30
CA VAL A 61 9.97 -9.84 15.95
C VAL A 61 10.77 -9.70 14.67
N VAL A 62 11.92 -10.35 14.56
CA VAL A 62 12.80 -10.24 13.37
C VAL A 62 12.10 -10.74 12.12
N THR A 63 11.46 -11.93 12.17
CA THR A 63 10.76 -12.48 11.01
C THR A 63 9.53 -11.66 10.61
N GLY A 64 8.79 -11.14 11.58
CA GLY A 64 7.67 -10.23 11.32
C GLY A 64 8.12 -8.91 10.66
N ILE A 65 9.24 -8.33 11.12
CA ILE A 65 9.82 -7.12 10.49
C ILE A 65 10.22 -7.42 9.04
N MET A 66 10.89 -8.53 8.77
CA MET A 66 11.29 -8.90 7.40
C MET A 66 10.08 -8.99 6.46
N SER A 67 8.99 -9.59 6.93
CA SER A 67 7.76 -9.69 6.14
C SER A 67 7.09 -8.32 5.92
N MET A 68 7.01 -7.49 6.96
CA MET A 68 6.48 -6.12 6.83
C MET A 68 7.29 -5.26 5.85
N VAL A 69 8.60 -5.45 5.80
CA VAL A 69 9.49 -4.72 4.89
C VAL A 69 9.20 -5.06 3.44
N GLN A 70 8.90 -6.32 3.12
CA GLN A 70 8.48 -6.75 1.79
C GLN A 70 7.15 -6.09 1.38
N ASP A 71 6.16 -6.04 2.29
CA ASP A 71 4.90 -5.35 2.01
C ASP A 71 5.11 -3.84 1.80
N LEU A 72 6.01 -3.20 2.56
CA LEU A 72 6.36 -1.79 2.36
C LEU A 72 7.07 -1.53 1.02
N GLU A 73 7.92 -2.45 0.57
CA GLU A 73 8.55 -2.37 -0.76
C GLU A 73 7.48 -2.46 -1.86
N ARG A 74 6.55 -3.41 -1.76
CA ARG A 74 5.42 -3.52 -2.71
C ARG A 74 4.57 -2.25 -2.78
N LEU A 75 4.33 -1.59 -1.66
CA LEU A 75 3.66 -0.28 -1.65
C LEU A 75 4.45 0.79 -2.41
N GLY A 76 5.79 0.75 -2.33
CA GLY A 76 6.69 1.61 -3.12
C GLY A 76 6.55 1.34 -4.62
N ASP A 77 6.58 0.08 -5.04
CA ASP A 77 6.36 -0.36 -6.42
C ASP A 77 5.00 0.12 -6.95
N HIS A 78 3.94 -0.02 -6.15
CA HIS A 78 2.60 0.43 -6.54
C HIS A 78 2.51 1.95 -6.73
N ALA A 79 3.24 2.73 -5.93
CA ALA A 79 3.32 4.17 -6.15
C ALA A 79 3.95 4.52 -7.51
N LYS A 80 5.00 3.79 -7.91
CA LYS A 80 5.65 3.94 -9.21
C LYS A 80 4.71 3.60 -10.36
N ASP A 81 4.01 2.47 -10.27
CA ASP A 81 3.05 2.04 -11.29
C ASP A 81 1.90 3.04 -11.45
N ILE A 82 1.33 3.54 -10.34
CA ILE A 82 0.27 4.56 -10.36
C ILE A 82 0.75 5.84 -11.04
N LEU A 83 1.98 6.29 -10.75
CA LEU A 83 2.58 7.45 -11.43
C LEU A 83 2.70 7.20 -12.93
N GLU A 84 3.19 6.02 -13.34
CA GLU A 84 3.33 5.64 -14.75
C GLU A 84 1.98 5.65 -15.47
N PHE A 85 0.93 5.08 -14.85
CA PHE A 85 -0.43 5.10 -15.42
C PHE A 85 -0.97 6.52 -15.53
N SER A 86 -0.73 7.36 -14.54
CA SER A 86 -1.13 8.77 -14.55
C SER A 86 -0.48 9.53 -15.71
N MET A 87 0.81 9.28 -15.95
CA MET A 87 1.55 9.88 -17.07
C MET A 87 1.08 9.37 -18.45
N LYS A 88 0.59 8.13 -18.54
CA LYS A 88 0.01 7.56 -19.76
C LYS A 88 -1.41 8.07 -20.00
N LEU A 89 -2.19 8.22 -18.94
CA LEU A 89 -3.57 8.73 -19.00
C LEU A 89 -3.60 10.21 -19.42
N LYS A 90 -2.71 11.03 -18.85
CA LYS A 90 -2.59 12.47 -19.11
C LYS A 90 -3.91 13.24 -18.94
N ASN A 91 -4.77 12.78 -18.05
CA ASN A 91 -6.07 13.35 -17.78
C ASN A 91 -6.29 13.49 -16.27
N PRO A 92 -6.55 14.71 -15.75
CA PRO A 92 -6.82 14.85 -14.33
C PRO A 92 -8.18 14.23 -13.99
N ASN A 93 -8.17 13.33 -13.02
CA ASN A 93 -9.39 12.70 -12.52
C ASN A 93 -10.00 13.47 -11.33
N LYS A 94 -9.94 14.81 -11.41
CA LYS A 94 -10.30 15.72 -10.31
C LYS A 94 -11.74 15.59 -9.82
N GLU A 95 -12.65 15.27 -10.74
CA GLU A 95 -14.09 15.25 -10.46
C GLU A 95 -14.55 13.88 -9.90
N ASN A 96 -13.71 12.86 -9.91
CA ASN A 96 -14.07 11.56 -9.38
C ASN A 96 -13.91 11.54 -7.85
N THR A 97 -14.91 12.05 -7.16
CA THR A 97 -14.96 12.09 -5.69
C THR A 97 -14.77 10.70 -5.08
N ARG A 98 -15.35 9.67 -5.68
CA ARG A 98 -15.28 8.31 -5.17
C ARG A 98 -13.85 7.75 -5.16
N ILE A 99 -13.10 7.93 -6.26
CA ILE A 99 -11.68 7.51 -6.29
C ILE A 99 -10.86 8.29 -5.26
N LYS A 100 -11.12 9.59 -5.11
CA LYS A 100 -10.43 10.42 -4.11
C LYS A 100 -10.71 9.93 -2.68
N GLU A 101 -11.93 9.53 -2.40
CA GLU A 101 -12.32 8.95 -1.10
C GLU A 101 -11.61 7.61 -0.85
N MET A 102 -11.59 6.71 -1.86
CA MET A 102 -10.84 5.44 -1.78
C MET A 102 -9.35 5.67 -1.54
N VAL A 103 -8.72 6.60 -2.26
CA VAL A 103 -7.30 6.97 -2.07
C VAL A 103 -7.04 7.43 -0.64
N ASN A 104 -7.84 8.34 -0.12
CA ASN A 104 -7.69 8.82 1.26
C ASN A 104 -7.88 7.68 2.27
N TYR A 105 -8.82 6.79 2.01
CA TYR A 105 -9.11 5.66 2.88
C TYR A 105 -7.91 4.71 2.97
N VAL A 106 -7.35 4.28 1.84
CA VAL A 106 -6.22 3.34 1.83
C VAL A 106 -4.91 3.97 2.33
N ILE A 107 -4.67 5.26 2.07
CA ILE A 107 -3.52 5.98 2.67
C ILE A 107 -3.63 5.98 4.19
N ASN A 108 -4.83 6.17 4.74
CA ASN A 108 -5.03 6.08 6.18
C ASN A 108 -4.86 4.65 6.70
N MET A 109 -5.27 3.61 5.96
CA MET A 109 -5.00 2.22 6.32
C MET A 109 -3.49 1.96 6.43
N VAL A 110 -2.69 2.40 5.45
CA VAL A 110 -1.22 2.26 5.49
C VAL A 110 -0.62 2.97 6.71
N LYS A 111 -1.05 4.21 6.98
CA LYS A 111 -0.59 4.97 8.15
C LYS A 111 -0.94 4.27 9.47
N ASP A 112 -2.15 3.80 9.60
CA ASP A 112 -2.63 3.14 10.81
C ASP A 112 -1.95 1.78 11.00
N ALA A 113 -1.68 1.02 9.93
CA ALA A 113 -0.91 -0.21 9.99
C ALA A 113 0.51 0.03 10.51
N VAL A 114 1.21 1.03 9.97
CA VAL A 114 2.55 1.42 10.45
C VAL A 114 2.50 1.94 11.89
N LYS A 115 1.50 2.74 12.22
CA LYS A 115 1.29 3.27 13.56
C LYS A 115 1.06 2.16 14.58
N SER A 116 0.26 1.15 14.24
CA SER A 116 0.00 0.00 15.12
C SER A 116 1.29 -0.75 15.49
N TYR A 117 2.24 -0.85 14.56
CA TYR A 117 3.57 -1.40 14.84
C TYR A 117 4.38 -0.53 15.81
N ILE A 118 4.42 0.78 15.56
CA ILE A 118 5.21 1.73 16.39
C ILE A 118 4.69 1.76 17.82
N ASP A 119 3.36 1.84 17.97
CA ASP A 119 2.68 1.97 19.27
C ASP A 119 2.44 0.60 19.94
N LYS A 120 2.74 -0.52 19.26
CA LYS A 120 2.42 -1.89 19.68
C LYS A 120 0.93 -2.05 19.99
N ASP A 121 0.09 -1.47 19.15
CA ASP A 121 -1.36 -1.42 19.32
C ASP A 121 -2.05 -2.51 18.49
N GLU A 122 -2.31 -3.67 19.14
CA GLU A 122 -3.02 -4.78 18.53
C GLU A 122 -4.44 -4.39 18.08
N LYS A 123 -5.12 -3.52 18.86
CA LYS A 123 -6.48 -3.10 18.54
C LYS A 123 -6.53 -2.32 17.24
N LEU A 124 -5.61 -1.36 17.07
CA LEU A 124 -5.49 -0.58 15.83
C LEU A 124 -5.15 -1.50 14.64
N ALA A 125 -4.27 -2.48 14.82
CA ALA A 125 -3.97 -3.46 13.78
C ALA A 125 -5.23 -4.25 13.34
N ARG A 126 -6.03 -4.72 14.28
CA ARG A 126 -7.31 -5.41 13.99
C ARG A 126 -8.31 -4.50 13.29
N GLU A 127 -8.38 -3.22 13.65
CA GLU A 127 -9.23 -2.23 12.98
C GLU A 127 -8.82 -2.03 11.52
N VAL A 128 -7.50 -2.02 11.21
CA VAL A 128 -7.01 -1.94 9.81
C VAL A 128 -7.48 -3.15 9.00
N ILE A 129 -7.35 -4.36 9.54
CA ILE A 129 -7.78 -5.60 8.86
C ILE A 129 -9.28 -5.55 8.51
N LEU A 130 -10.11 -5.08 9.43
CA LEU A 130 -11.56 -4.99 9.21
C LEU A 130 -11.97 -3.97 8.13
N ARG A 131 -11.08 -3.04 7.76
CA ARG A 131 -11.35 -2.04 6.72
C ARG A 131 -11.18 -2.58 5.30
N ASP A 132 -10.56 -3.71 5.13
CA ASP A 132 -10.25 -4.33 3.83
C ASP A 132 -11.52 -4.65 3.05
N ASP A 133 -12.49 -5.29 3.68
CA ASP A 133 -13.78 -5.64 3.07
C ASP A 133 -14.46 -4.43 2.40
N HIS A 134 -14.36 -3.25 3.03
CA HIS A 134 -14.93 -2.03 2.45
C HIS A 134 -14.21 -1.61 1.17
N VAL A 135 -12.89 -1.75 1.10
CA VAL A 135 -12.12 -1.41 -0.11
C VAL A 135 -12.45 -2.38 -1.24
N ASP A 136 -12.62 -3.66 -0.94
CA ASP A 136 -13.03 -4.69 -1.90
C ASP A 136 -14.41 -4.39 -2.50
N GLU A 137 -15.38 -4.02 -1.66
CA GLU A 137 -16.72 -3.62 -2.11
C GLU A 137 -16.66 -2.38 -3.02
N GLU A 138 -15.90 -1.37 -2.63
CA GLU A 138 -15.71 -0.14 -3.42
C GLU A 138 -14.99 -0.41 -4.75
N TYR A 139 -13.98 -1.28 -4.74
CA TYR A 139 -13.28 -1.73 -5.94
C TYR A 139 -14.26 -2.39 -6.92
N ALA A 140 -15.01 -3.38 -6.47
CA ALA A 140 -15.98 -4.10 -7.31
C ALA A 140 -17.03 -3.14 -7.90
N ALA A 141 -17.58 -2.25 -7.09
CA ALA A 141 -18.58 -1.28 -7.52
C ALA A 141 -18.00 -0.24 -8.51
N MET A 142 -16.72 0.15 -8.35
CA MET A 142 -16.05 1.05 -9.28
C MET A 142 -15.85 0.39 -10.64
N LEU A 143 -15.45 -0.89 -10.69
CA LEU A 143 -15.30 -1.63 -11.95
C LEU A 143 -16.63 -1.71 -12.72
N VAL A 144 -17.74 -1.96 -12.02
CA VAL A 144 -19.08 -1.95 -12.64
C VAL A 144 -19.39 -0.58 -13.24
N THR A 145 -19.11 0.49 -12.50
CA THR A 145 -19.34 1.87 -12.97
C THR A 145 -18.50 2.19 -14.22
N LEU A 146 -17.22 1.85 -14.19
CA LEU A 146 -16.30 2.10 -15.32
C LEU A 146 -16.69 1.29 -16.55
N THR A 147 -17.07 0.02 -16.39
CA THR A 147 -17.50 -0.84 -17.48
C THR A 147 -18.77 -0.29 -18.15
N LYS A 148 -19.75 0.13 -17.35
CA LYS A 148 -20.98 0.74 -17.86
C LYS A 148 -20.69 2.03 -18.65
N ALA A 149 -19.87 2.92 -18.12
CA ALA A 149 -19.48 4.16 -18.80
C ALA A 149 -18.72 3.87 -20.11
N GLY A 150 -17.93 2.80 -20.17
CA GLY A 150 -17.26 2.33 -21.38
C GLY A 150 -18.25 1.79 -22.43
N ASP A 151 -19.22 0.98 -22.03
CA ASP A 151 -20.27 0.44 -22.91
C ASP A 151 -21.15 1.55 -23.50
N GLU A 152 -21.49 2.56 -22.68
CA GLU A 152 -22.26 3.74 -23.08
C GLU A 152 -21.42 4.76 -23.87
N LYS A 153 -20.11 4.51 -24.05
CA LYS A 153 -19.15 5.38 -24.74
C LYS A 153 -19.01 6.78 -24.11
N GLU A 154 -19.26 6.91 -22.83
CA GLU A 154 -19.07 8.13 -22.07
C GLU A 154 -17.59 8.42 -21.80
N ILE A 155 -16.77 7.36 -21.75
CA ILE A 155 -15.32 7.42 -21.55
C ILE A 155 -14.59 6.71 -22.68
N ASP A 156 -13.39 7.16 -23.02
CA ASP A 156 -12.55 6.50 -24.00
C ASP A 156 -11.86 5.25 -23.43
N THR A 157 -11.42 4.35 -24.31
CA THR A 157 -10.78 3.08 -23.93
C THR A 157 -9.52 3.29 -23.09
N ARG A 158 -8.74 4.34 -23.36
CA ARG A 158 -7.53 4.65 -22.59
C ARG A 158 -7.89 5.03 -21.15
N PHE A 159 -8.89 5.89 -20.99
CA PHE A 159 -9.38 6.27 -19.65
C PHE A 159 -9.90 5.05 -18.89
N LEU A 160 -10.72 4.22 -19.52
CA LEU A 160 -11.24 2.98 -18.93
C LEU A 160 -10.10 2.08 -18.44
N VAL A 161 -9.11 1.78 -19.29
CA VAL A 161 -8.03 0.86 -18.97
C VAL A 161 -7.17 1.39 -17.83
N TYR A 162 -6.63 2.62 -17.94
CA TYR A 162 -5.71 3.14 -16.93
C TYR A 162 -6.42 3.46 -15.61
N THR A 163 -7.66 3.93 -15.64
CA THR A 163 -8.43 4.14 -14.41
C THR A 163 -8.73 2.81 -13.72
N SER A 164 -9.10 1.76 -14.45
CA SER A 164 -9.29 0.42 -13.86
C SER A 164 -8.01 -0.13 -13.25
N LEU A 165 -6.85 0.08 -13.86
CA LEU A 165 -5.56 -0.30 -13.29
C LEU A 165 -5.28 0.46 -12.00
N VAL A 166 -5.47 1.79 -11.97
CA VAL A 166 -5.28 2.58 -10.74
C VAL A 166 -6.21 2.11 -9.64
N VAL A 167 -7.48 1.86 -9.93
CA VAL A 167 -8.45 1.35 -8.94
C VAL A 167 -8.03 -0.03 -8.41
N LYS A 168 -7.48 -0.92 -9.27
CA LYS A 168 -6.90 -2.20 -8.81
C LYS A 168 -5.68 -2.01 -7.91
N TYR A 169 -4.84 -1.01 -8.18
CA TYR A 169 -3.69 -0.73 -7.32
C TYR A 169 -4.10 -0.09 -5.98
N ILE A 170 -5.21 0.63 -5.92
CA ILE A 170 -5.80 1.11 -4.65
C ILE A 170 -6.19 -0.08 -3.77
N GLU A 171 -6.87 -1.08 -4.31
CA GLU A 171 -7.20 -2.31 -3.59
C GLU A 171 -5.94 -3.06 -3.13
N ARG A 172 -4.93 -3.23 -3.99
CA ARG A 172 -3.66 -3.86 -3.60
C ARG A 172 -2.91 -3.12 -2.49
N ILE A 173 -3.03 -1.80 -2.44
CA ILE A 173 -2.45 -1.02 -1.34
C ILE A 173 -3.16 -1.34 -0.02
N ALA A 174 -4.49 -1.54 -0.04
CA ALA A 174 -5.24 -1.99 1.14
C ALA A 174 -4.80 -3.40 1.57
N ASP A 175 -4.69 -4.34 0.62
CA ASP A 175 -4.16 -5.70 0.87
C ASP A 175 -2.82 -5.67 1.62
N HIS A 176 -1.86 -4.86 1.14
CA HIS A 176 -0.56 -4.74 1.78
C HIS A 176 -0.62 -4.06 3.15
N ALA A 177 -1.50 -3.07 3.33
CA ALA A 177 -1.73 -2.47 4.65
C ALA A 177 -2.31 -3.49 5.64
N THR A 178 -3.22 -4.33 5.18
CA THR A 178 -3.81 -5.45 5.94
C THR A 178 -2.74 -6.49 6.31
N ASN A 179 -1.88 -6.89 5.36
CA ASN A 179 -0.76 -7.78 5.63
C ASN A 179 0.19 -7.21 6.69
N ILE A 180 0.54 -5.93 6.59
CA ILE A 180 1.37 -5.25 7.61
C ILE A 180 0.71 -5.34 8.99
N ALA A 181 -0.59 -5.07 9.09
CA ALA A 181 -1.33 -5.16 10.34
C ALA A 181 -1.36 -6.60 10.90
N GLU A 182 -1.52 -7.62 10.06
CA GLU A 182 -1.44 -9.02 10.43
C GLU A 182 -0.05 -9.39 10.98
N TRP A 183 1.02 -8.89 10.37
CA TRP A 183 2.38 -9.06 10.89
C TRP A 183 2.59 -8.37 12.23
N VAL A 184 1.97 -7.22 12.45
CA VAL A 184 1.98 -6.57 13.78
C VAL A 184 1.32 -7.47 14.83
N ILE A 185 0.15 -8.03 14.54
CA ILE A 185 -0.51 -8.99 15.45
C ILE A 185 0.38 -10.19 15.72
N TYR A 186 1.02 -10.75 14.67
CA TYR A 186 1.95 -11.85 14.83
C TYR A 186 3.14 -11.49 15.75
N ILE A 187 3.75 -10.33 15.57
CA ILE A 187 4.85 -9.85 16.42
C ILE A 187 4.40 -9.77 17.88
N LEU A 188 3.21 -9.26 18.13
CA LEU A 188 2.71 -9.03 19.48
C LEU A 188 2.22 -10.31 20.18
N THR A 189 1.57 -11.21 19.43
CA THR A 189 0.81 -12.34 20.02
C THR A 189 1.35 -13.72 19.66
N GLY A 190 2.07 -13.86 18.54
CA GLY A 190 2.48 -15.14 17.97
C GLY A 190 1.44 -15.76 17.04
N TYR A 191 0.31 -15.13 16.82
CA TYR A 191 -0.74 -15.58 15.90
C TYR A 191 -0.68 -14.81 14.59
N TYR A 192 -0.68 -15.53 13.47
CA TYR A 192 -0.80 -14.97 12.12
C TYR A 192 -2.02 -15.57 11.44
N LYS A 193 -2.96 -14.74 10.97
CA LYS A 193 -4.23 -15.19 10.36
C LYS A 193 -4.93 -16.25 11.22
N ASP A 194 -5.08 -15.96 12.51
CA ASP A 194 -5.67 -16.82 13.53
C ASP A 194 -4.99 -18.20 13.75
N LYS A 195 -3.79 -18.39 13.20
CA LYS A 195 -2.97 -19.59 13.42
C LYS A 195 -1.74 -19.24 14.25
N GLN A 196 -1.54 -19.99 15.32
CA GLN A 196 -0.29 -19.89 16.09
C GLN A 196 0.87 -20.45 15.26
N ILE A 197 1.94 -19.67 15.08
CA ILE A 197 3.13 -20.09 14.35
C ILE A 197 4.27 -20.45 15.30
N ILE A 198 4.50 -19.65 16.36
CA ILE A 198 5.56 -19.88 17.38
C ILE A 198 5.04 -19.39 18.75
#